data_77373f94922c93ff598f21431118f780
#
_entry.id   77373f94922c93ff598f21431118f780
#
_cell.length_a   1.000
_cell.length_b   1.000
_cell.length_c   1.000
_cell.angle_alpha   90.00
_cell.angle_beta   90.00
_cell.angle_gamma   90.00
#
_symmetry.space_group_name_H-M   'P 1'
#
loop_
_entity.id
_entity.type
_entity.pdbx_description
1 polymer ?
#
loop_
_entity_poly.entity_id
_entity_poly.type
_entity_poly.pdbx_seq_one_letter_code
_entity_poly.pdbx_strand_id
1 'polypeptide(L)'
;LIEEKGMNLIACKFGGTSLADSNQFRKVAAVVRSDARRRAVVVSAPGKRHKQDPKITDILLSIHDMVCRKMDPSPSIALLRERFLEIERELEVDAAMALHLDAFERSVRDGADRDWIASRGEHFSARIMAAFLGATFVEAEGTVFLTPNGLVDEKTWNELPKVLPESGIFVMPGFYGTGPNGKVKTFSRGGSDISGAILARAAKADLYENWTDVSGLLMADPRIVPDAAPMEIVTYRELRELAYSGANVFHEEAILPCKQAAIPIRIANTNRPDDSGTLIVPEDQAADRPIAGVAGRSGFSILQIEKTLMNKERGFGRRVLGILETKGVSYELSPSGIDSMCVVIDQEDFASTQDAVLEEIQRTCEPDAISVERDLALIATVGHGMAHRTGVASRLFLALAQAGVNVRIIDQGASELSIIVGVDASDLAKGIKAIYDAFVRN
;
A
#
# COMPACT_ATOMS: atom_id res chain seq x y z
N LEU A 1 1.78 -22.58 8.89
CA LEU A 1 1.37 -23.25 7.65
C LEU A 1 -0.12 -23.44 7.71
N ILE A 2 -0.88 -22.69 6.89
CA ILE A 2 -2.31 -22.93 6.70
C ILE A 2 -2.37 -24.34 6.10
N GLU A 3 -3.08 -25.25 6.76
CA GLU A 3 -3.26 -26.61 6.21
C GLU A 3 -3.92 -26.51 4.83
N GLU A 4 -3.27 -27.00 3.78
CA GLU A 4 -3.77 -26.99 2.40
C GLU A 4 -5.04 -27.83 2.17
N LYS A 5 -5.51 -28.54 3.21
CA LYS A 5 -6.70 -29.37 3.17
C LYS A 5 -7.97 -28.53 3.15
N GLY A 6 -8.54 -28.35 1.95
CA GLY A 6 -9.86 -27.74 1.74
C GLY A 6 -9.87 -26.44 0.95
N MET A 7 -8.72 -25.84 0.61
CA MET A 7 -8.69 -24.65 -0.26
C MET A 7 -9.10 -24.99 -1.69
N ASN A 8 -10.13 -24.31 -2.21
CA ASN A 8 -10.70 -24.57 -3.54
C ASN A 8 -10.36 -23.48 -4.56
N LEU A 9 -10.07 -22.27 -4.11
CA LEU A 9 -9.80 -21.14 -4.99
C LEU A 9 -8.74 -20.21 -4.41
N ILE A 10 -7.74 -19.88 -5.23
CA ILE A 10 -6.74 -18.87 -4.96
C ILE A 10 -6.93 -17.72 -5.95
N ALA A 11 -7.01 -16.50 -5.44
CA ALA A 11 -6.96 -15.29 -6.25
C ALA A 11 -5.52 -14.80 -6.37
N CYS A 12 -5.08 -14.50 -7.59
CA CYS A 12 -3.72 -14.03 -7.87
C CYS A 12 -3.76 -12.64 -8.51
N LYS A 13 -2.94 -11.72 -8.01
CA LYS A 13 -2.71 -10.46 -8.71
C LYS A 13 -1.23 -10.36 -9.12
N PHE A 14 -0.97 -9.89 -10.32
CA PHE A 14 0.37 -9.68 -10.86
C PHE A 14 0.64 -8.20 -11.09
N GLY A 15 1.76 -7.70 -10.51
CA GLY A 15 2.18 -6.31 -10.64
C GLY A 15 2.76 -5.98 -12.02
N GLY A 16 2.94 -4.70 -12.33
CA GLY A 16 3.41 -4.25 -13.64
C GLY A 16 4.80 -4.79 -14.01
N THR A 17 5.71 -4.93 -13.06
CA THR A 17 7.04 -5.53 -13.28
C THR A 17 6.95 -7.00 -13.71
N SER A 18 5.92 -7.71 -13.23
CA SER A 18 5.62 -9.09 -13.62
C SER A 18 4.95 -9.21 -15.00
N LEU A 19 4.66 -8.10 -15.66
CA LEU A 19 3.96 -8.02 -16.96
C LEU A 19 4.73 -7.13 -17.94
N ALA A 20 6.02 -6.87 -17.69
CA ALA A 20 6.81 -5.92 -18.46
C ALA A 20 6.98 -6.29 -19.92
N ASP A 21 7.03 -7.57 -20.26
CA ASP A 21 7.23 -8.12 -21.59
C ASP A 21 6.65 -9.55 -21.72
N SER A 22 6.73 -10.15 -22.90
CA SER A 22 6.25 -11.50 -23.16
C SER A 22 6.89 -12.57 -22.27
N ASN A 23 8.17 -12.41 -21.91
CA ASN A 23 8.84 -13.36 -21.01
C ASN A 23 8.24 -13.32 -19.61
N GLN A 24 7.89 -12.13 -19.13
CA GLN A 24 7.21 -11.98 -17.84
C GLN A 24 5.77 -12.55 -17.92
N PHE A 25 5.05 -12.34 -19.02
CA PHE A 25 3.75 -12.99 -19.24
C PHE A 25 3.84 -14.52 -19.19
N ARG A 26 4.89 -15.12 -19.78
CA ARG A 26 5.14 -16.57 -19.69
C ARG A 26 5.40 -17.04 -18.25
N LYS A 27 6.16 -16.28 -17.46
CA LYS A 27 6.37 -16.59 -16.04
C LYS A 27 5.06 -16.53 -15.25
N VAL A 28 4.25 -15.49 -15.47
CA VAL A 28 2.93 -15.36 -14.85
C VAL A 28 2.06 -16.56 -15.19
N ALA A 29 1.98 -16.95 -16.45
CA ALA A 29 1.20 -18.11 -16.88
C ALA A 29 1.74 -19.41 -16.27
N ALA A 30 3.04 -19.57 -16.14
CA ALA A 30 3.66 -20.72 -15.46
C ALA A 30 3.24 -20.77 -13.97
N VAL A 31 3.28 -19.64 -13.27
CA VAL A 31 2.81 -19.53 -11.88
C VAL A 31 1.32 -19.90 -11.77
N VAL A 32 0.47 -19.34 -12.63
CA VAL A 32 -0.97 -19.65 -12.60
C VAL A 32 -1.22 -21.13 -12.86
N ARG A 33 -0.57 -21.74 -13.86
CA ARG A 33 -0.73 -23.13 -14.24
C ARG A 33 -0.11 -24.13 -13.27
N SER A 34 0.82 -23.72 -12.40
CA SER A 34 1.48 -24.61 -11.44
C SER A 34 0.56 -25.04 -10.28
N ASP A 35 -0.57 -24.37 -10.09
CA ASP A 35 -1.57 -24.74 -9.09
C ASP A 35 -2.99 -24.56 -9.66
N ALA A 36 -3.75 -25.66 -9.78
CA ALA A 36 -5.09 -25.65 -10.34
C ALA A 36 -6.11 -24.81 -9.54
N ARG A 37 -5.78 -24.44 -8.29
CA ARG A 37 -6.57 -23.55 -7.45
C ARG A 37 -6.45 -22.07 -7.86
N ARG A 38 -5.39 -21.67 -8.56
CA ARG A 38 -5.14 -20.29 -9.05
C ARG A 38 -6.02 -19.98 -10.24
N ARG A 39 -7.27 -19.69 -9.97
CA ARG A 39 -8.30 -19.50 -11.01
C ARG A 39 -8.72 -18.05 -11.21
N ALA A 40 -8.68 -17.22 -10.18
CA ALA A 40 -9.04 -15.81 -10.23
C ALA A 40 -7.79 -14.96 -10.40
N VAL A 41 -7.61 -14.33 -11.57
CA VAL A 41 -6.37 -13.61 -11.91
C VAL A 41 -6.65 -12.14 -12.16
N VAL A 42 -5.86 -11.26 -11.51
CA VAL A 42 -5.86 -9.81 -11.77
C VAL A 42 -4.48 -9.40 -12.32
N VAL A 43 -4.47 -8.58 -13.33
CA VAL A 43 -3.25 -8.09 -13.96
C VAL A 43 -3.19 -6.56 -13.99
N SER A 44 -1.97 -6.03 -13.81
CA SER A 44 -1.66 -4.60 -13.97
C SER A 44 -1.31 -4.27 -15.42
N ALA A 45 -1.18 -2.98 -15.73
CA ALA A 45 -0.54 -2.55 -16.97
C ALA A 45 0.93 -3.00 -17.00
N PRO A 46 1.54 -3.20 -18.21
CA PRO A 46 2.93 -3.54 -18.33
C PRO A 46 3.86 -2.51 -17.71
N GLY A 47 4.76 -2.97 -16.85
CA GLY A 47 5.78 -2.15 -16.21
C GLY A 47 6.93 -1.81 -17.17
N LYS A 48 8.01 -1.25 -16.60
CA LYS A 48 9.24 -0.96 -17.34
C LYS A 48 10.01 -2.24 -17.66
N ARG A 49 10.51 -2.38 -18.90
CA ARG A 49 11.45 -3.43 -19.30
C ARG A 49 12.86 -3.16 -18.80
N HIS A 50 13.23 -1.87 -18.72
CA HIS A 50 14.51 -1.38 -18.23
C HIS A 50 14.37 0.04 -17.63
N LYS A 51 15.43 0.55 -17.01
CA LYS A 51 15.39 1.78 -16.19
C LYS A 51 14.89 3.03 -16.94
N GLN A 52 15.21 3.15 -18.25
CA GLN A 52 14.80 4.28 -19.11
C GLN A 52 13.46 4.07 -19.82
N ASP A 53 12.87 2.87 -19.73
CA ASP A 53 11.60 2.56 -20.40
C ASP A 53 10.45 3.35 -19.74
N PRO A 54 9.54 3.99 -20.50
CA PRO A 54 8.37 4.61 -19.92
C PRO A 54 7.39 3.55 -19.40
N LYS A 55 6.70 3.85 -18.33
CA LYS A 55 5.56 3.02 -17.89
C LYS A 55 4.38 3.22 -18.85
N ILE A 56 3.64 2.15 -19.11
CA ILE A 56 2.42 2.24 -19.95
C ILE A 56 1.43 3.25 -19.39
N THR A 57 1.24 3.31 -18.09
CA THR A 57 0.38 4.30 -17.44
C THR A 57 0.84 5.74 -17.69
N ASP A 58 2.15 5.99 -17.69
CA ASP A 58 2.70 7.33 -17.99
C ASP A 58 2.45 7.71 -19.46
N ILE A 59 2.58 6.76 -20.40
CA ILE A 59 2.24 6.98 -21.82
C ILE A 59 0.76 7.32 -21.97
N LEU A 60 -0.13 6.57 -21.33
CA LEU A 60 -1.59 6.80 -21.40
C LEU A 60 -1.98 8.17 -20.83
N LEU A 61 -1.41 8.57 -19.69
CA LEU A 61 -1.64 9.89 -19.13
C LEU A 61 -1.08 11.01 -20.02
N SER A 62 0.08 10.80 -20.65
CA SER A 62 0.64 11.74 -21.63
C SER A 62 -0.26 11.90 -22.86
N ILE A 63 -0.87 10.81 -23.36
CA ILE A 63 -1.85 10.86 -24.45
C ILE A 63 -3.01 11.78 -24.08
N HIS A 64 -3.61 11.59 -22.89
CA HIS A 64 -4.68 12.45 -22.39
C HIS A 64 -4.26 13.93 -22.33
N ASP A 65 -3.08 14.21 -21.73
CA ASP A 65 -2.59 15.58 -21.58
C ASP A 65 -2.31 16.26 -22.93
N MET A 66 -1.81 15.50 -23.92
CA MET A 66 -1.63 16.00 -25.30
C MET A 66 -2.96 16.40 -25.92
N VAL A 67 -3.99 15.55 -25.81
CA VAL A 67 -5.34 15.86 -26.31
C VAL A 67 -5.91 17.11 -25.65
N CYS A 68 -5.81 17.24 -24.33
CA CYS A 68 -6.28 18.42 -23.60
C CYS A 68 -5.58 19.70 -24.06
N ARG A 69 -4.29 19.61 -24.42
CA ARG A 69 -3.49 20.74 -24.94
C ARG A 69 -3.61 20.93 -26.45
N LYS A 70 -4.47 20.16 -27.14
CA LYS A 70 -4.64 20.16 -28.61
C LYS A 70 -3.32 19.86 -29.36
N MET A 71 -2.48 19.02 -28.77
CA MET A 71 -1.25 18.48 -29.37
C MET A 71 -1.58 17.12 -30.03
N ASP A 72 -0.78 16.73 -31.01
CA ASP A 72 -0.95 15.43 -31.68
C ASP A 72 -0.48 14.28 -30.79
N PRO A 73 -1.39 13.36 -30.33
CA PRO A 73 -1.03 12.23 -29.49
C PRO A 73 -0.49 11.02 -30.28
N SER A 74 -0.47 11.09 -31.61
CA SER A 74 -0.14 9.95 -32.50
C SER A 74 1.21 9.28 -32.15
N PRO A 75 2.30 9.99 -31.82
CA PRO A 75 3.56 9.34 -31.46
C PRO A 75 3.44 8.48 -30.17
N SER A 76 2.73 8.96 -29.17
CA SER A 76 2.51 8.21 -27.93
C SER A 76 1.57 7.02 -28.11
N ILE A 77 0.55 7.17 -28.98
CA ILE A 77 -0.33 6.07 -29.37
C ILE A 77 0.46 5.00 -30.14
N ALA A 78 1.38 5.39 -31.01
CA ALA A 78 2.23 4.45 -31.74
C ALA A 78 3.12 3.62 -30.80
N LEU A 79 3.74 4.25 -29.78
CA LEU A 79 4.51 3.54 -28.76
C LEU A 79 3.67 2.54 -27.96
N LEU A 80 2.45 2.94 -27.58
CA LEU A 80 1.51 2.06 -26.90
C LEU A 80 1.15 0.87 -27.77
N ARG A 81 0.83 1.12 -29.05
CA ARG A 81 0.47 0.12 -30.05
C ARG A 81 1.59 -0.88 -30.27
N GLU A 82 2.81 -0.40 -30.50
CA GLU A 82 3.99 -1.23 -30.69
C GLU A 82 4.16 -2.19 -29.50
N ARG A 83 4.09 -1.69 -28.27
CA ARG A 83 4.28 -2.46 -27.05
C ARG A 83 3.29 -3.63 -26.91
N PHE A 84 2.00 -3.39 -27.13
CA PHE A 84 0.99 -4.43 -26.95
C PHE A 84 0.97 -5.42 -28.11
N LEU A 85 1.19 -4.96 -29.35
CA LEU A 85 1.31 -5.86 -30.53
C LEU A 85 2.58 -6.71 -30.47
N GLU A 86 3.70 -6.19 -29.94
CA GLU A 86 4.91 -6.96 -29.68
C GLU A 86 4.64 -8.10 -28.70
N ILE A 87 4.01 -7.81 -27.55
CA ILE A 87 3.67 -8.81 -26.53
C ILE A 87 2.73 -9.88 -27.13
N GLU A 88 1.65 -9.50 -27.82
CA GLU A 88 0.70 -10.42 -28.45
C GLU A 88 1.39 -11.35 -29.46
N ARG A 89 2.21 -10.78 -30.36
CA ARG A 89 2.95 -11.52 -31.39
C ARG A 89 3.93 -12.50 -30.77
N GLU A 90 4.72 -12.07 -29.77
CA GLU A 90 5.73 -12.92 -29.13
C GLU A 90 5.13 -14.04 -28.29
N LEU A 91 3.92 -13.85 -27.76
CA LEU A 91 3.16 -14.89 -27.06
C LEU A 91 2.44 -15.84 -28.03
N GLU A 92 2.42 -15.54 -29.32
CA GLU A 92 1.73 -16.32 -30.36
C GLU A 92 0.24 -16.52 -30.06
N VAL A 93 -0.44 -15.47 -29.60
CA VAL A 93 -1.87 -15.50 -29.27
C VAL A 93 -2.64 -14.48 -30.08
N ASP A 94 -3.93 -14.73 -30.26
CA ASP A 94 -4.87 -13.76 -30.83
C ASP A 94 -5.77 -13.20 -29.72
N ALA A 95 -5.42 -12.03 -29.22
CA ALA A 95 -6.24 -11.24 -28.31
C ALA A 95 -6.99 -10.11 -29.02
N ALA A 96 -6.99 -10.11 -30.36
CA ALA A 96 -7.55 -9.08 -31.23
C ALA A 96 -7.03 -7.66 -30.88
N MET A 97 -5.74 -7.58 -30.50
CA MET A 97 -5.18 -6.35 -29.93
C MET A 97 -5.19 -5.19 -30.91
N ALA A 98 -4.98 -5.45 -32.20
CA ALA A 98 -5.08 -4.41 -33.25
C ALA A 98 -6.45 -3.73 -33.24
N LEU A 99 -7.55 -4.51 -33.16
CA LEU A 99 -8.92 -3.97 -33.12
C LEU A 99 -9.18 -3.15 -31.84
N HIS A 100 -8.68 -3.63 -30.69
CA HIS A 100 -8.81 -2.91 -29.42
C HIS A 100 -8.03 -1.59 -29.42
N LEU A 101 -6.84 -1.55 -30.02
CA LEU A 101 -6.03 -0.35 -30.16
C LEU A 101 -6.62 0.65 -31.16
N ASP A 102 -7.24 0.17 -32.24
CA ASP A 102 -7.98 1.04 -33.17
C ASP A 102 -9.21 1.68 -32.53
N ALA A 103 -9.93 0.91 -31.69
CA ALA A 103 -11.04 1.43 -30.93
C ALA A 103 -10.58 2.45 -29.88
N PHE A 104 -9.45 2.18 -29.20
CA PHE A 104 -8.83 3.12 -28.26
C PHE A 104 -8.47 4.44 -28.93
N GLU A 105 -7.79 4.40 -30.07
CA GLU A 105 -7.39 5.60 -30.82
C GLU A 105 -8.61 6.45 -31.22
N ARG A 106 -9.69 5.82 -31.70
CA ARG A 106 -10.95 6.53 -32.00
C ARG A 106 -11.52 7.21 -30.77
N SER A 107 -11.63 6.48 -29.63
CA SER A 107 -12.16 7.03 -28.39
C SER A 107 -11.31 8.20 -27.85
N VAL A 108 -9.98 8.13 -27.99
CA VAL A 108 -9.08 9.23 -27.63
C VAL A 108 -9.36 10.48 -28.48
N ARG A 109 -9.55 10.31 -29.77
CA ARG A 109 -9.87 11.41 -30.71
C ARG A 109 -11.28 12.00 -30.46
N ASP A 110 -12.20 11.16 -29.98
CA ASP A 110 -13.56 11.54 -29.61
C ASP A 110 -13.65 12.17 -28.20
N GLY A 111 -12.50 12.33 -27.51
CA GLY A 111 -12.43 13.03 -26.20
C GLY A 111 -12.72 12.13 -25.00
N ALA A 112 -12.25 10.89 -25.01
CA ALA A 112 -12.39 9.97 -23.87
C ALA A 112 -11.80 10.57 -22.58
N ASP A 113 -12.45 10.26 -21.44
CA ASP A 113 -12.07 10.75 -20.12
C ASP A 113 -10.68 10.22 -19.68
N ARG A 114 -10.01 10.98 -18.83
CA ARG A 114 -8.68 10.66 -18.29
C ARG A 114 -8.63 9.26 -17.67
N ASP A 115 -9.60 8.93 -16.82
CA ASP A 115 -9.63 7.65 -16.10
C ASP A 115 -9.87 6.48 -17.07
N TRP A 116 -10.71 6.69 -18.08
CA TRP A 116 -10.91 5.69 -19.13
C TRP A 116 -9.61 5.44 -19.92
N ILE A 117 -8.91 6.49 -20.34
CA ILE A 117 -7.63 6.36 -21.04
C ILE A 117 -6.62 5.63 -20.15
N ALA A 118 -6.46 6.05 -18.88
CA ALA A 118 -5.51 5.46 -17.95
C ALA A 118 -5.77 3.98 -17.68
N SER A 119 -7.03 3.54 -17.68
CA SER A 119 -7.42 2.15 -17.41
C SER A 119 -7.08 1.16 -18.54
N ARG A 120 -6.79 1.66 -19.74
CA ARG A 120 -6.61 0.78 -20.93
C ARG A 120 -5.35 -0.07 -20.87
N GLY A 121 -4.34 0.34 -20.08
CA GLY A 121 -3.14 -0.47 -19.86
C GLY A 121 -3.46 -1.83 -19.24
N GLU A 122 -4.21 -1.84 -18.15
CA GLU A 122 -4.68 -3.04 -17.48
C GLU A 122 -5.67 -3.83 -18.33
N HIS A 123 -6.58 -3.13 -19.01
CA HIS A 123 -7.56 -3.75 -19.90
C HIS A 123 -6.87 -4.57 -21.01
N PHE A 124 -5.89 -4.00 -21.70
CA PHE A 124 -5.16 -4.70 -22.77
C PHE A 124 -4.30 -5.85 -22.21
N SER A 125 -3.63 -5.65 -21.08
CA SER A 125 -2.91 -6.74 -20.39
C SER A 125 -3.82 -7.91 -20.06
N ALA A 126 -5.02 -7.63 -19.53
CA ALA A 126 -5.97 -8.68 -19.16
C ALA A 126 -6.51 -9.43 -20.38
N ARG A 127 -6.73 -8.75 -21.50
CA ARG A 127 -7.12 -9.38 -22.77
C ARG A 127 -6.06 -10.35 -23.27
N ILE A 128 -4.79 -9.90 -23.33
CA ILE A 128 -3.67 -10.75 -23.75
C ILE A 128 -3.49 -11.93 -22.78
N MET A 129 -3.52 -11.68 -21.47
CA MET A 129 -3.35 -12.75 -20.48
C MET A 129 -4.49 -13.76 -20.53
N ALA A 130 -5.73 -13.31 -20.73
CA ALA A 130 -6.87 -14.21 -20.89
C ALA A 130 -6.72 -15.10 -22.13
N ALA A 131 -6.33 -14.55 -23.28
CA ALA A 131 -6.05 -15.32 -24.48
C ALA A 131 -4.90 -16.32 -24.26
N PHE A 132 -3.80 -15.90 -23.64
CA PHE A 132 -2.63 -16.74 -23.38
C PHE A 132 -2.88 -17.88 -22.39
N LEU A 133 -3.75 -17.68 -21.41
CA LEU A 133 -4.16 -18.72 -20.46
C LEU A 133 -5.28 -19.61 -20.99
N GLY A 134 -5.97 -19.24 -22.06
CA GLY A 134 -7.25 -19.84 -22.47
C GLY A 134 -8.36 -19.58 -21.44
N ALA A 135 -8.34 -18.42 -20.81
CA ALA A 135 -9.18 -18.03 -19.69
C ALA A 135 -10.34 -17.12 -20.11
N THR A 136 -11.37 -17.04 -19.28
CA THR A 136 -12.46 -16.07 -19.48
C THR A 136 -12.01 -14.67 -19.07
N PHE A 137 -12.18 -13.70 -19.95
CA PHE A 137 -12.00 -12.29 -19.62
C PHE A 137 -13.23 -11.77 -18.86
N VAL A 138 -13.01 -11.15 -17.69
CA VAL A 138 -14.06 -10.52 -16.86
C VAL A 138 -13.81 -9.02 -16.85
N GLU A 139 -14.77 -8.22 -17.33
CA GLU A 139 -14.64 -6.77 -17.38
C GLU A 139 -14.84 -6.17 -15.97
N ALA A 140 -13.98 -5.21 -15.58
CA ALA A 140 -14.12 -4.48 -14.32
C ALA A 140 -15.19 -3.37 -14.40
N GLU A 141 -15.33 -2.73 -15.58
CA GLU A 141 -16.39 -1.76 -15.83
C GLU A 141 -17.76 -2.44 -15.78
N GLY A 142 -18.70 -1.88 -15.05
CA GLY A 142 -20.04 -2.45 -14.84
C GLY A 142 -20.13 -3.55 -13.78
N THR A 143 -19.01 -3.98 -13.21
CA THR A 143 -18.96 -5.05 -12.20
C THR A 143 -18.30 -4.64 -10.89
N VAL A 144 -17.25 -3.81 -10.96
CA VAL A 144 -16.61 -3.15 -9.82
C VAL A 144 -17.12 -1.73 -9.75
N PHE A 145 -17.70 -1.33 -8.62
CA PHE A 145 -18.28 0.00 -8.41
C PHE A 145 -17.51 0.76 -7.34
N LEU A 146 -17.35 2.07 -7.56
CA LEU A 146 -16.61 2.96 -6.68
C LEU A 146 -17.51 4.10 -6.18
N THR A 147 -17.34 4.46 -4.92
CA THR A 147 -18.00 5.64 -4.31
C THR A 147 -17.39 6.95 -4.86
N PRO A 148 -18.00 8.12 -4.59
CA PRO A 148 -17.42 9.43 -4.94
C PRO A 148 -15.98 9.61 -4.41
N ASN A 149 -15.70 9.08 -3.22
CA ASN A 149 -14.39 9.16 -2.56
C ASN A 149 -13.38 8.11 -3.05
N GLY A 150 -13.74 7.29 -4.05
CA GLY A 150 -12.84 6.27 -4.63
C GLY A 150 -12.76 4.97 -3.82
N LEU A 151 -13.58 4.79 -2.80
CA LEU A 151 -13.69 3.53 -2.06
C LEU A 151 -14.58 2.54 -2.82
N VAL A 152 -14.46 1.25 -2.49
CA VAL A 152 -15.30 0.20 -3.08
C VAL A 152 -16.75 0.36 -2.62
N ASP A 153 -17.68 0.42 -3.56
CA ASP A 153 -19.11 0.50 -3.28
C ASP A 153 -19.70 -0.89 -3.00
N GLU A 154 -20.66 -0.96 -2.07
CA GLU A 154 -21.35 -2.21 -1.69
C GLU A 154 -22.01 -2.94 -2.87
N LYS A 155 -22.37 -2.20 -3.92
CA LYS A 155 -22.91 -2.77 -5.17
C LYS A 155 -21.97 -3.77 -5.82
N THR A 156 -20.64 -3.58 -5.65
CA THR A 156 -19.61 -4.51 -6.16
C THR A 156 -19.84 -5.94 -5.66
N TRP A 157 -20.18 -6.09 -4.38
CA TRP A 157 -20.35 -7.42 -3.76
C TRP A 157 -21.61 -8.16 -4.23
N ASN A 158 -22.53 -7.44 -4.87
CA ASN A 158 -23.72 -8.02 -5.47
C ASN A 158 -23.57 -8.30 -6.96
N GLU A 159 -22.82 -7.47 -7.69
CA GLU A 159 -22.74 -7.55 -9.16
C GLU A 159 -21.56 -8.41 -9.65
N LEU A 160 -20.37 -8.20 -9.09
CA LEU A 160 -19.18 -8.94 -9.52
C LEU A 160 -19.34 -10.48 -9.41
N PRO A 161 -19.87 -11.05 -8.31
CA PRO A 161 -20.04 -12.50 -8.20
C PRO A 161 -20.92 -13.12 -9.29
N LYS A 162 -21.88 -12.37 -9.85
CA LYS A 162 -22.81 -12.88 -10.88
C LYS A 162 -22.16 -13.16 -12.22
N VAL A 163 -21.02 -12.52 -12.50
CA VAL A 163 -20.31 -12.63 -13.77
C VAL A 163 -19.08 -13.53 -13.68
N LEU A 164 -18.71 -13.99 -12.49
CA LEU A 164 -17.56 -14.88 -12.32
C LEU A 164 -17.89 -16.28 -12.79
N PRO A 165 -17.00 -16.92 -13.60
CA PRO A 165 -17.19 -18.29 -14.04
C PRO A 165 -17.15 -19.29 -12.88
N GLU A 166 -18.06 -20.27 -12.90
CA GLU A 166 -18.10 -21.37 -11.92
C GLU A 166 -16.87 -22.28 -12.03
N SER A 167 -16.30 -22.41 -13.22
CA SER A 167 -15.14 -23.27 -13.50
C SER A 167 -14.14 -22.59 -14.43
N GLY A 168 -12.92 -23.13 -14.51
CA GLY A 168 -11.85 -22.58 -15.33
C GLY A 168 -11.15 -21.36 -14.74
N ILE A 169 -10.19 -20.84 -15.46
CA ILE A 169 -9.44 -19.64 -15.10
C ILE A 169 -10.17 -18.41 -15.67
N PHE A 170 -10.17 -17.31 -14.94
CA PHE A 170 -10.69 -16.04 -15.40
C PHE A 170 -9.73 -14.90 -15.04
N VAL A 171 -9.66 -13.91 -15.92
CA VAL A 171 -8.74 -12.77 -15.82
C VAL A 171 -9.52 -11.46 -15.81
N MET A 172 -9.31 -10.64 -14.80
CA MET A 172 -9.90 -9.30 -14.65
C MET A 172 -8.79 -8.25 -14.70
N PRO A 173 -9.01 -7.13 -15.42
CA PRO A 173 -8.09 -5.99 -15.34
C PRO A 173 -8.12 -5.37 -13.95
N GLY A 174 -6.96 -4.96 -13.46
CA GLY A 174 -6.84 -4.20 -12.21
C GLY A 174 -7.06 -2.70 -12.38
N PHE A 175 -6.91 -1.92 -11.30
CA PHE A 175 -6.77 -0.48 -11.27
C PHE A 175 -8.05 0.34 -11.43
N TYR A 176 -9.15 -0.16 -11.96
CA TYR A 176 -10.36 0.62 -12.24
C TYR A 176 -11.66 -0.11 -11.96
N GLY A 177 -12.73 0.65 -11.96
CA GLY A 177 -14.12 0.22 -11.90
C GLY A 177 -15.04 1.29 -12.45
N THR A 178 -16.30 1.27 -12.06
CA THR A 178 -17.34 2.21 -12.47
C THR A 178 -17.60 3.22 -11.35
N GLY A 179 -17.43 4.49 -11.64
CA GLY A 179 -17.74 5.58 -10.73
C GLY A 179 -19.25 5.88 -10.60
N PRO A 180 -19.65 6.78 -9.70
CA PRO A 180 -21.06 7.11 -9.45
C PRO A 180 -21.80 7.67 -10.66
N ASN A 181 -21.08 8.26 -11.60
CA ASN A 181 -21.62 8.80 -12.86
C ASN A 181 -21.79 7.75 -13.96
N GLY A 182 -21.55 6.48 -13.67
CA GLY A 182 -21.59 5.39 -14.64
C GLY A 182 -20.38 5.31 -15.58
N LYS A 183 -19.37 6.17 -15.41
CA LYS A 183 -18.14 6.18 -16.20
C LYS A 183 -17.02 5.43 -15.48
N VAL A 184 -15.99 5.03 -16.23
CA VAL A 184 -14.78 4.47 -15.66
C VAL A 184 -14.15 5.43 -14.67
N LYS A 185 -13.76 4.90 -13.51
CA LYS A 185 -13.00 5.60 -12.47
C LYS A 185 -11.83 4.73 -12.02
N THR A 186 -10.63 5.32 -11.94
CA THR A 186 -9.42 4.65 -11.47
C THR A 186 -9.28 4.79 -9.95
N PHE A 187 -8.62 3.81 -9.31
CA PHE A 187 -8.18 3.95 -7.92
C PHE A 187 -7.02 4.94 -7.82
N SER A 188 -6.89 5.61 -6.68
CA SER A 188 -5.87 6.65 -6.48
C SER A 188 -4.44 6.10 -6.42
N ARG A 189 -4.22 5.01 -5.68
CA ARG A 189 -2.92 4.32 -5.52
C ARG A 189 -3.14 2.83 -5.27
N GLY A 190 -2.15 1.99 -5.63
CA GLY A 190 -2.23 0.54 -5.39
C GLY A 190 -3.42 -0.15 -6.06
N GLY A 191 -4.02 0.45 -7.10
CA GLY A 191 -5.32 0.06 -7.62
C GLY A 191 -5.43 -1.37 -8.08
N SER A 192 -4.37 -1.94 -8.66
CA SER A 192 -4.39 -3.36 -9.04
C SER A 192 -4.34 -4.29 -7.83
N ASP A 193 -3.68 -3.87 -6.72
CA ASP A 193 -3.66 -4.62 -5.46
C ASP A 193 -5.06 -4.64 -4.84
N ILE A 194 -5.74 -3.48 -4.84
CA ILE A 194 -7.13 -3.35 -4.40
C ILE A 194 -8.04 -4.24 -5.26
N SER A 195 -7.88 -4.21 -6.59
CA SER A 195 -8.67 -5.04 -7.51
C SER A 195 -8.46 -6.53 -7.25
N GLY A 196 -7.23 -6.96 -6.92
CA GLY A 196 -6.95 -8.33 -6.51
C GLY A 196 -7.69 -8.74 -5.24
N ALA A 197 -7.69 -7.90 -4.23
CA ALA A 197 -8.42 -8.12 -2.98
C ALA A 197 -9.95 -8.10 -3.18
N ILE A 198 -10.46 -7.23 -4.07
CA ILE A 198 -11.87 -7.21 -4.46
C ILE A 198 -12.27 -8.53 -5.11
N LEU A 199 -11.47 -8.99 -6.09
CA LEU A 199 -11.73 -10.24 -6.79
C LEU A 199 -11.65 -11.43 -5.83
N ALA A 200 -10.65 -11.46 -4.93
CA ALA A 200 -10.52 -12.50 -3.90
C ALA A 200 -11.78 -12.60 -3.03
N ARG A 201 -12.29 -11.46 -2.54
CA ARG A 201 -13.52 -11.42 -1.73
C ARG A 201 -14.75 -11.82 -2.53
N ALA A 202 -14.92 -11.27 -3.75
CA ALA A 202 -16.08 -11.57 -4.59
C ALA A 202 -16.14 -13.04 -5.02
N ALA A 203 -14.99 -13.65 -5.31
CA ALA A 203 -14.85 -15.05 -5.66
C ALA A 203 -14.85 -16.00 -4.43
N LYS A 204 -14.90 -15.45 -3.22
CA LYS A 204 -14.76 -16.20 -1.95
C LYS A 204 -13.48 -17.05 -1.93
N ALA A 205 -12.37 -16.47 -2.31
CA ALA A 205 -11.09 -17.14 -2.33
C ALA A 205 -10.62 -17.50 -0.92
N ASP A 206 -9.94 -18.64 -0.80
CA ASP A 206 -9.34 -19.08 0.47
C ASP A 206 -7.99 -18.41 0.74
N LEU A 207 -7.34 -17.89 -0.33
CA LEU A 207 -6.07 -17.18 -0.28
C LEU A 207 -6.03 -16.13 -1.39
N TYR A 208 -5.48 -14.95 -1.09
CA TYR A 208 -5.10 -13.95 -2.07
C TYR A 208 -3.58 -13.91 -2.20
N GLU A 209 -3.04 -14.19 -3.37
CA GLU A 209 -1.62 -14.08 -3.68
C GLU A 209 -1.33 -12.78 -4.45
N ASN A 210 -0.52 -11.92 -3.87
CA ASN A 210 0.00 -10.74 -4.54
C ASN A 210 1.42 -11.01 -5.05
N TRP A 211 1.54 -11.21 -6.34
CA TRP A 211 2.79 -11.49 -7.04
C TRP A 211 3.45 -10.20 -7.51
N THR A 212 4.68 -9.99 -7.05
CA THR A 212 5.49 -8.78 -7.29
C THR A 212 6.95 -9.16 -7.61
N ASP A 213 7.90 -8.22 -7.53
CA ASP A 213 9.33 -8.42 -7.76
C ASP A 213 10.15 -8.62 -6.48
N VAL A 214 9.49 -8.66 -5.31
CA VAL A 214 10.13 -8.94 -4.02
C VAL A 214 9.61 -10.25 -3.40
N SER A 215 10.48 -10.95 -2.66
CA SER A 215 10.18 -12.25 -2.05
C SER A 215 9.53 -12.11 -0.66
N GLY A 216 8.57 -11.19 -0.52
CA GLY A 216 7.91 -10.90 0.74
C GLY A 216 8.43 -9.63 1.41
N LEU A 217 8.06 -9.45 2.67
CA LEU A 217 8.40 -8.28 3.49
C LEU A 217 9.60 -8.60 4.39
N LEU A 218 10.38 -7.58 4.73
CA LEU A 218 11.54 -7.69 5.62
C LEU A 218 11.25 -7.01 6.95
N MET A 219 11.82 -7.54 8.04
CA MET A 219 11.63 -7.05 9.41
C MET A 219 12.23 -5.66 9.66
N ALA A 220 13.07 -5.15 8.74
CA ALA A 220 13.59 -3.78 8.70
C ALA A 220 13.88 -3.37 7.26
N ASP A 221 14.05 -2.07 7.03
CA ASP A 221 14.43 -1.54 5.72
C ASP A 221 15.82 -2.06 5.29
N PRO A 222 15.94 -2.77 4.14
CA PRO A 222 17.22 -3.32 3.68
C PRO A 222 18.28 -2.25 3.35
N ARG A 223 17.88 -0.99 3.19
CA ARG A 223 18.82 0.14 3.05
C ARG A 223 19.53 0.47 4.37
N ILE A 224 18.91 0.11 5.52
CA ILE A 224 19.47 0.30 6.86
C ILE A 224 20.06 -1.01 7.38
N VAL A 225 19.39 -2.13 7.18
CA VAL A 225 19.79 -3.47 7.59
C VAL A 225 19.84 -4.36 6.33
N PRO A 226 20.98 -4.42 5.60
CA PRO A 226 21.05 -5.09 4.29
C PRO A 226 20.69 -6.57 4.30
N ASP A 227 20.87 -7.25 5.42
CA ASP A 227 20.58 -8.65 5.68
C ASP A 227 19.36 -8.84 6.61
N ALA A 228 18.39 -7.90 6.54
CA ALA A 228 17.18 -8.00 7.32
C ALA A 228 16.45 -9.33 7.05
N ALA A 229 16.02 -9.98 8.12
CA ALA A 229 15.30 -11.25 8.04
C ALA A 229 13.92 -11.05 7.40
N PRO A 230 13.40 -12.07 6.67
CA PRO A 230 12.06 -12.01 6.11
C PRO A 230 10.99 -12.11 7.22
N MET A 231 9.88 -11.44 7.00
CA MET A 231 8.65 -11.63 7.76
C MET A 231 7.92 -12.83 7.15
N GLU A 232 7.94 -13.99 7.80
CA GLU A 232 7.20 -15.17 7.30
C GLU A 232 5.68 -14.99 7.46
N ILE A 233 5.25 -14.58 8.65
CA ILE A 233 3.86 -14.34 9.00
C ILE A 233 3.76 -12.97 9.66
N VAL A 234 2.76 -12.18 9.26
CA VAL A 234 2.45 -10.87 9.87
C VAL A 234 0.94 -10.69 9.93
N THR A 235 0.42 -10.11 10.99
CA THR A 235 -1.02 -9.82 11.07
C THR A 235 -1.39 -8.56 10.28
N TYR A 236 -2.68 -8.40 9.94
CA TYR A 236 -3.18 -7.18 9.31
C TYR A 236 -2.89 -5.92 10.12
N ARG A 237 -2.96 -6.01 11.46
CA ARG A 237 -2.67 -4.87 12.34
C ARG A 237 -1.19 -4.53 12.38
N GLU A 238 -0.32 -5.54 12.54
CA GLU A 238 1.13 -5.32 12.51
C GLU A 238 1.58 -4.69 11.18
N LEU A 239 1.07 -5.20 10.06
CA LEU A 239 1.40 -4.66 8.75
C LEU A 239 0.98 -3.19 8.60
N ARG A 240 -0.21 -2.84 9.09
CA ARG A 240 -0.71 -1.46 9.08
C ARG A 240 0.17 -0.52 9.90
N GLU A 241 0.54 -0.92 11.11
CA GLU A 241 1.44 -0.15 11.98
C GLU A 241 2.81 0.07 11.33
N LEU A 242 3.39 -0.99 10.73
CA LEU A 242 4.67 -0.90 10.01
C LEU A 242 4.58 0.01 8.78
N ALA A 243 3.53 -0.12 7.98
CA ALA A 243 3.30 0.70 6.79
C ALA A 243 3.16 2.17 7.14
N TYR A 244 2.36 2.50 8.15
CA TYR A 244 2.18 3.85 8.65
C TYR A 244 3.49 4.45 9.18
N SER A 245 4.31 3.64 9.83
CA SER A 245 5.60 4.04 10.39
C SER A 245 6.73 4.14 9.35
N GLY A 246 6.43 4.00 8.05
CA GLY A 246 7.38 4.22 6.96
C GLY A 246 7.99 2.96 6.35
N ALA A 247 7.56 1.75 6.74
CA ALA A 247 7.94 0.57 5.99
C ALA A 247 7.33 0.64 4.58
N ASN A 248 8.18 0.43 3.57
CA ASN A 248 7.72 0.37 2.18
C ASN A 248 7.07 -0.98 1.90
N VAL A 249 5.88 -1.15 2.42
CA VAL A 249 5.07 -2.36 2.33
C VAL A 249 3.77 -2.06 1.58
N PHE A 250 2.97 -3.06 1.42
CA PHE A 250 1.68 -3.08 0.76
C PHE A 250 0.76 -1.87 1.13
N HIS A 251 0.05 -1.32 0.16
CA HIS A 251 -0.90 -0.22 0.40
C HIS A 251 -2.04 -0.66 1.35
N GLU A 252 -2.28 0.12 2.38
CA GLU A 252 -3.28 -0.16 3.42
C GLU A 252 -4.69 -0.41 2.85
N GLU A 253 -5.12 0.40 1.89
CA GLU A 253 -6.43 0.27 1.25
C GLU A 253 -6.60 -1.05 0.49
N ALA A 254 -5.49 -1.61 -0.03
CA ALA A 254 -5.50 -2.87 -0.76
C ALA A 254 -5.77 -4.10 0.13
N ILE A 255 -5.58 -3.97 1.44
CA ILE A 255 -5.81 -5.04 2.40
C ILE A 255 -7.28 -5.14 2.81
N LEU A 256 -8.02 -4.03 2.76
CA LEU A 256 -9.32 -3.90 3.39
C LEU A 256 -10.36 -4.93 2.92
N PRO A 257 -10.54 -5.24 1.62
CA PRO A 257 -11.51 -6.25 1.20
C PRO A 257 -11.19 -7.65 1.73
N CYS A 258 -9.91 -8.04 1.75
CA CYS A 258 -9.46 -9.33 2.29
C CYS A 258 -9.59 -9.37 3.81
N LYS A 259 -9.20 -8.31 4.51
CA LYS A 259 -9.37 -8.20 5.98
C LYS A 259 -10.82 -8.35 6.40
N GLN A 260 -11.75 -7.69 5.71
CA GLN A 260 -13.20 -7.79 6.00
C GLN A 260 -13.77 -9.19 5.77
N ALA A 261 -13.17 -9.96 4.85
CA ALA A 261 -13.57 -11.34 4.54
C ALA A 261 -12.71 -12.38 5.25
N ALA A 262 -11.77 -11.97 6.12
CA ALA A 262 -10.78 -12.83 6.78
C ALA A 262 -9.98 -13.74 5.82
N ILE A 263 -9.71 -13.25 4.59
CA ILE A 263 -8.94 -13.96 3.57
C ILE A 263 -7.47 -13.68 3.77
N PRO A 264 -6.59 -14.65 4.04
CA PRO A 264 -5.15 -14.44 4.12
C PRO A 264 -4.58 -13.89 2.82
N ILE A 265 -3.49 -13.10 2.92
CA ILE A 265 -2.79 -12.56 1.76
C ILE A 265 -1.35 -13.07 1.77
N ARG A 266 -0.88 -13.64 0.66
CA ARG A 266 0.52 -14.01 0.45
C ARG A 266 1.19 -13.01 -0.49
N ILE A 267 2.30 -12.42 -0.07
CA ILE A 267 3.18 -11.64 -0.96
C ILE A 267 4.26 -12.58 -1.50
N ALA A 268 4.35 -12.71 -2.82
CA ALA A 268 5.24 -13.66 -3.47
C ALA A 268 5.99 -13.02 -4.66
N ASN A 269 7.12 -13.62 -5.03
CA ASN A 269 7.99 -13.12 -6.09
C ASN A 269 7.75 -13.87 -7.41
N THR A 270 7.31 -13.17 -8.44
CA THR A 270 7.07 -13.74 -9.77
C THR A 270 8.36 -14.31 -10.40
N ASN A 271 9.52 -13.74 -10.07
CA ASN A 271 10.81 -14.18 -10.60
C ASN A 271 11.46 -15.29 -9.75
N ARG A 272 10.96 -15.53 -8.55
CA ARG A 272 11.39 -16.58 -7.61
C ARG A 272 10.17 -17.21 -6.95
N PRO A 273 9.34 -17.97 -7.70
CA PRO A 273 8.05 -18.47 -7.23
C PRO A 273 8.17 -19.50 -6.09
N ASP A 274 9.34 -20.11 -5.92
CA ASP A 274 9.63 -21.08 -4.86
C ASP A 274 9.97 -20.42 -3.51
N ASP A 275 10.20 -19.10 -3.47
CA ASP A 275 10.40 -18.39 -2.21
C ASP A 275 9.10 -18.40 -1.39
N SER A 276 9.20 -18.60 -0.08
CA SER A 276 8.03 -18.69 0.82
C SER A 276 7.16 -17.43 0.81
N GLY A 277 7.79 -16.27 0.62
CA GLY A 277 7.12 -14.97 0.69
C GLY A 277 6.72 -14.60 2.12
N THR A 278 5.76 -13.67 2.23
CA THR A 278 5.15 -13.25 3.51
C THR A 278 3.67 -13.56 3.51
N LEU A 279 3.19 -14.22 4.57
CA LEU A 279 1.77 -14.47 4.78
C LEU A 279 1.18 -13.42 5.74
N ILE A 280 0.18 -12.67 5.28
CA ILE A 280 -0.58 -11.71 6.08
C ILE A 280 -1.86 -12.39 6.52
N VAL A 281 -2.09 -12.43 7.83
CA VAL A 281 -3.15 -13.23 8.46
C VAL A 281 -4.01 -12.40 9.42
N PRO A 282 -5.22 -12.88 9.78
CA PRO A 282 -5.96 -12.37 10.93
C PRO A 282 -5.17 -12.47 12.24
N GLU A 283 -5.56 -11.69 13.24
CA GLU A 283 -4.84 -11.54 14.50
C GLU A 283 -4.75 -12.83 15.34
N ASP A 284 -5.72 -13.72 15.24
CA ASP A 284 -5.75 -15.02 15.91
C ASP A 284 -4.72 -16.03 15.36
N GLN A 285 -4.09 -15.71 14.23
CA GLN A 285 -3.05 -16.51 13.57
C GLN A 285 -1.66 -15.86 13.67
N ALA A 286 -1.48 -14.90 14.59
CA ALA A 286 -0.20 -14.23 14.77
C ALA A 286 0.95 -15.20 15.08
N ALA A 287 2.14 -14.89 14.58
CA ALA A 287 3.34 -15.67 14.88
C ALA A 287 3.77 -15.49 16.35
N ASP A 288 4.23 -16.56 16.98
CA ASP A 288 4.81 -16.50 18.34
C ASP A 288 6.25 -15.96 18.27
N ARG A 289 6.36 -14.65 18.08
CA ARG A 289 7.62 -13.91 18.11
C ARG A 289 7.44 -12.56 18.79
N PRO A 290 8.48 -12.00 19.45
CA PRO A 290 8.35 -10.73 20.17
C PRO A 290 7.93 -9.58 19.26
N ILE A 291 8.60 -9.43 18.11
CA ILE A 291 8.32 -8.35 17.16
C ILE A 291 8.10 -8.88 15.75
N ALA A 292 7.26 -8.22 14.99
CA ALA A 292 7.08 -8.43 13.56
C ALA A 292 8.13 -7.66 12.75
N GLY A 293 8.49 -6.45 13.19
CA GLY A 293 9.49 -5.65 12.52
C GLY A 293 9.73 -4.30 13.18
N VAL A 294 10.68 -3.57 12.61
CA VAL A 294 11.06 -2.21 13.02
C VAL A 294 11.01 -1.32 11.79
N ALA A 295 10.25 -0.24 11.86
CA ALA A 295 10.13 0.76 10.82
C ALA A 295 10.38 2.16 11.39
N GLY A 296 10.71 3.12 10.54
CA GLY A 296 10.83 4.50 11.00
C GLY A 296 10.95 5.47 9.85
N ARG A 297 10.57 6.70 10.11
CA ARG A 297 10.68 7.82 9.17
C ARG A 297 11.08 9.10 9.89
N SER A 298 11.76 9.98 9.19
CA SER A 298 12.11 11.34 9.62
C SER A 298 11.14 12.36 9.03
N GLY A 299 11.34 13.62 9.37
CA GLY A 299 10.55 14.73 8.83
C GLY A 299 9.44 15.17 9.77
N PHE A 300 9.64 15.02 11.08
CA PHE A 300 8.68 15.48 12.08
C PHE A 300 9.20 16.69 12.86
N SER A 301 8.23 17.45 13.38
CA SER A 301 8.46 18.52 14.37
C SER A 301 7.70 18.21 15.66
N ILE A 302 8.23 18.65 16.79
CA ILE A 302 7.54 18.63 18.08
C ILE A 302 7.06 20.04 18.38
N LEU A 303 5.77 20.23 18.48
CA LEU A 303 5.16 21.41 19.07
C LEU A 303 5.03 21.15 20.58
N GLN A 304 5.83 21.87 21.39
CA GLN A 304 5.78 21.79 22.84
C GLN A 304 5.05 22.99 23.40
N ILE A 305 4.10 22.73 24.29
CA ILE A 305 3.25 23.73 24.92
C ILE A 305 3.37 23.53 26.43
N GLU A 306 3.75 24.55 27.18
CA GLU A 306 3.86 24.51 28.62
C GLU A 306 2.84 25.46 29.23
N LYS A 307 2.10 24.97 30.25
CA LYS A 307 1.14 25.76 30.98
C LYS A 307 1.00 25.25 32.40
N THR A 308 1.31 26.09 33.35
CA THR A 308 1.14 25.81 34.80
C THR A 308 -0.31 25.45 35.11
N LEU A 309 -0.52 24.35 35.84
CA LEU A 309 -1.83 23.79 36.18
C LEU A 309 -2.68 23.37 34.96
N MET A 310 -2.07 23.05 33.84
CA MET A 310 -2.73 22.57 32.62
C MET A 310 -3.68 21.40 32.90
N ASN A 311 -3.28 20.48 33.81
CA ASN A 311 -4.08 19.31 34.19
C ASN A 311 -5.40 19.65 34.91
N LYS A 312 -5.56 20.87 35.44
CA LYS A 312 -6.80 21.36 36.05
C LYS A 312 -7.70 22.09 35.02
N GLU A 313 -7.17 22.43 33.88
CA GLU A 313 -7.88 23.16 32.85
C GLU A 313 -8.63 22.22 31.89
N ARG A 314 -9.93 22.08 32.14
CA ARG A 314 -10.78 21.19 31.31
C ARG A 314 -10.78 21.60 29.85
N GLY A 315 -10.51 20.63 28.97
CA GLY A 315 -10.59 20.81 27.53
C GLY A 315 -9.38 21.52 26.93
N PHE A 316 -8.25 21.65 27.63
CA PHE A 316 -7.03 22.24 27.09
C PHE A 316 -6.58 21.52 25.81
N GLY A 317 -6.36 20.19 25.87
CA GLY A 317 -5.98 19.42 24.67
C GLY A 317 -6.99 19.50 23.53
N ARG A 318 -8.31 19.54 23.83
CA ARG A 318 -9.33 19.75 22.80
C ARG A 318 -9.14 21.07 22.05
N ARG A 319 -8.79 22.16 22.76
CA ARG A 319 -8.56 23.46 22.12
C ARG A 319 -7.33 23.41 21.23
N VAL A 320 -6.23 22.86 21.73
CA VAL A 320 -4.99 22.72 20.94
C VAL A 320 -5.24 21.90 19.67
N LEU A 321 -5.82 20.70 19.81
CA LEU A 321 -6.11 19.84 18.67
C LEU A 321 -7.17 20.44 17.72
N GLY A 322 -8.17 21.17 18.26
CA GLY A 322 -9.15 21.88 17.46
C GLY A 322 -8.56 23.05 16.63
N ILE A 323 -7.50 23.68 17.12
CA ILE A 323 -6.77 24.69 16.35
C ILE A 323 -6.04 24.02 15.18
N LEU A 324 -5.36 22.89 15.41
CA LEU A 324 -4.71 22.11 14.34
C LEU A 324 -5.73 21.67 13.29
N GLU A 325 -6.87 21.11 13.71
CA GLU A 325 -7.97 20.72 12.82
C GLU A 325 -8.43 21.89 11.94
N THR A 326 -8.68 23.06 12.54
CA THR A 326 -9.15 24.26 11.82
C THR A 326 -8.13 24.75 10.79
N LYS A 327 -6.86 24.51 11.03
CA LYS A 327 -5.74 24.87 10.12
C LYS A 327 -5.40 23.75 9.15
N GLY A 328 -6.11 22.61 9.19
CA GLY A 328 -5.88 21.46 8.32
C GLY A 328 -4.59 20.70 8.61
N VAL A 329 -4.08 20.79 9.85
CA VAL A 329 -2.84 20.13 10.29
C VAL A 329 -3.17 18.82 10.99
N SER A 330 -2.66 17.71 10.46
CA SER A 330 -2.72 16.39 11.10
C SER A 330 -1.61 16.23 12.14
N TYR A 331 -1.81 15.38 13.14
CA TYR A 331 -0.79 15.05 14.13
C TYR A 331 -0.59 13.53 14.21
N GLU A 332 0.62 13.12 14.63
CA GLU A 332 1.01 11.71 14.78
C GLU A 332 0.81 11.24 16.21
N LEU A 333 1.39 11.96 17.17
CA LEU A 333 1.40 11.64 18.59
C LEU A 333 1.10 12.89 19.41
N SER A 334 0.50 12.70 20.60
CA SER A 334 0.19 13.81 21.50
C SER A 334 0.45 13.44 22.95
N PRO A 335 1.72 13.20 23.35
CA PRO A 335 2.08 12.95 24.73
C PRO A 335 1.77 14.17 25.60
N SER A 336 1.16 13.94 26.76
CA SER A 336 0.77 15.00 27.69
C SER A 336 1.25 14.69 29.10
N GLY A 337 1.85 15.70 29.73
CA GLY A 337 2.25 15.71 31.12
C GLY A 337 1.24 16.44 32.02
N ILE A 338 1.70 16.87 33.19
CA ILE A 338 0.90 17.64 34.17
C ILE A 338 0.77 19.10 33.72
N ASP A 339 1.88 19.71 33.33
CA ASP A 339 1.99 21.11 32.93
C ASP A 339 2.52 21.29 31.52
N SER A 340 2.54 20.23 30.72
CA SER A 340 3.02 20.26 29.33
C SER A 340 2.24 19.34 28.43
N MET A 341 2.10 19.74 27.16
CA MET A 341 1.56 18.94 26.07
C MET A 341 2.51 19.03 24.87
N CYS A 342 2.88 17.89 24.33
CA CYS A 342 3.63 17.81 23.09
C CYS A 342 2.70 17.33 21.96
N VAL A 343 2.89 17.85 20.74
CA VAL A 343 2.22 17.34 19.55
C VAL A 343 3.29 17.11 18.50
N VAL A 344 3.38 15.89 18.00
CA VAL A 344 4.26 15.51 16.90
C VAL A 344 3.49 15.68 15.59
N ILE A 345 4.06 16.43 14.66
CA ILE A 345 3.42 16.88 13.41
C ILE A 345 4.40 16.66 12.27
N ASP A 346 3.90 16.32 11.07
CA ASP A 346 4.72 16.31 9.87
C ASP A 346 5.30 17.71 9.60
N GLN A 347 6.61 17.78 9.38
CA GLN A 347 7.34 19.04 9.30
C GLN A 347 6.99 19.82 8.05
N GLU A 348 6.75 19.17 6.91
CA GLU A 348 6.40 19.81 5.64
C GLU A 348 4.99 20.37 5.68
N ASP A 349 4.04 19.58 6.14
CA ASP A 349 2.63 19.98 6.28
C ASP A 349 2.48 21.16 7.25
N PHE A 350 3.26 21.17 8.33
CA PHE A 350 3.23 22.20 9.35
C PHE A 350 3.89 23.51 8.92
N ALA A 351 4.92 23.45 8.07
CA ALA A 351 5.76 24.60 7.73
C ALA A 351 4.96 25.82 7.21
N SER A 352 3.92 25.59 6.41
CA SER A 352 3.11 26.67 5.80
C SER A 352 2.10 27.28 6.77
N THR A 353 1.75 26.62 7.86
CA THR A 353 0.72 27.02 8.82
C THR A 353 1.26 27.34 10.21
N GLN A 354 2.55 27.12 10.44
CA GLN A 354 3.20 27.19 11.75
C GLN A 354 2.86 28.48 12.49
N ASP A 355 3.14 29.64 11.90
CA ASP A 355 2.97 30.92 12.58
C ASP A 355 1.49 31.15 12.97
N ALA A 356 0.57 30.84 12.08
CA ALA A 356 -0.87 30.97 12.34
C ALA A 356 -1.37 30.02 13.43
N VAL A 357 -0.78 28.82 13.55
CA VAL A 357 -1.07 27.88 14.62
C VAL A 357 -0.53 28.38 15.95
N LEU A 358 0.72 28.85 15.99
CA LEU A 358 1.35 29.35 17.21
C LEU A 358 0.62 30.58 17.76
N GLU A 359 0.28 31.55 16.90
CA GLU A 359 -0.50 32.73 17.28
C GLU A 359 -1.87 32.36 17.86
N GLU A 360 -2.57 31.42 17.22
CA GLU A 360 -3.91 30.99 17.67
C GLU A 360 -3.84 30.22 18.99
N ILE A 361 -2.83 29.37 19.20
CA ILE A 361 -2.60 28.67 20.47
C ILE A 361 -2.25 29.72 21.57
N GLN A 362 -1.37 30.67 21.28
CA GLN A 362 -1.02 31.73 22.22
C GLN A 362 -2.24 32.51 22.67
N ARG A 363 -3.12 32.86 21.73
CA ARG A 363 -4.34 33.65 21.99
C ARG A 363 -5.41 32.87 22.74
N THR A 364 -5.60 31.57 22.39
CA THR A 364 -6.75 30.77 22.85
C THR A 364 -6.44 29.93 24.08
N CYS A 365 -5.21 29.47 24.23
CA CYS A 365 -4.78 28.59 25.29
C CYS A 365 -3.95 29.31 26.36
N GLU A 366 -3.39 30.49 26.06
CA GLU A 366 -2.56 31.32 26.94
C GLU A 366 -1.47 30.47 27.64
N PRO A 367 -0.59 29.77 26.88
CA PRO A 367 0.48 28.97 27.46
C PRO A 367 1.57 29.86 28.08
N ASP A 368 2.27 29.34 29.08
CA ASP A 368 3.45 30.01 29.66
C ASP A 368 4.64 30.03 28.71
N ALA A 369 4.79 28.94 27.92
CA ALA A 369 5.78 28.85 26.85
C ALA A 369 5.24 27.97 25.69
N ILE A 370 5.72 28.30 24.48
CA ILE A 370 5.47 27.50 23.29
C ILE A 370 6.75 27.46 22.45
N SER A 371 7.13 26.28 21.99
CA SER A 371 8.31 26.07 21.16
C SER A 371 8.07 25.00 20.09
N VAL A 372 8.83 25.07 19.02
CA VAL A 372 8.85 24.08 17.94
C VAL A 372 10.26 23.56 17.77
N GLU A 373 10.42 22.27 17.95
CA GLU A 373 11.67 21.57 17.67
C GLU A 373 11.51 20.75 16.39
N ARG A 374 12.50 20.80 15.53
CA ARG A 374 12.50 20.17 14.20
C ARG A 374 13.43 18.96 14.15
N ASP A 375 13.45 18.31 12.99
CA ASP A 375 14.36 17.22 12.66
C ASP A 375 14.22 16.02 13.61
N LEU A 376 12.96 15.70 13.97
CA LEU A 376 12.61 14.49 14.69
C LEU A 376 12.38 13.33 13.72
N ALA A 377 12.80 12.14 14.10
CA ALA A 377 12.42 10.87 13.49
C ALA A 377 11.62 10.02 14.49
N LEU A 378 10.66 9.27 13.97
CA LEU A 378 9.91 8.27 14.73
C LEU A 378 10.37 6.87 14.32
N ILE A 379 10.61 6.01 15.32
CA ILE A 379 10.91 4.59 15.15
C ILE A 379 9.81 3.80 15.84
N ALA A 380 9.12 2.96 15.09
CA ALA A 380 8.11 2.03 15.60
C ALA A 380 8.67 0.62 15.64
N THR A 381 8.61 -0.01 16.80
CA THR A 381 8.84 -1.44 16.99
C THR A 381 7.47 -2.09 17.11
N VAL A 382 7.14 -2.98 16.19
CA VAL A 382 5.79 -3.53 16.06
C VAL A 382 5.82 -5.05 16.23
N GLY A 383 4.88 -5.58 17.01
CA GLY A 383 4.71 -7.02 17.15
C GLY A 383 3.59 -7.40 18.12
N HIS A 384 2.71 -8.28 17.67
CA HIS A 384 1.63 -8.82 18.52
C HIS A 384 2.16 -9.58 19.73
N GLY A 385 3.31 -10.23 19.61
CA GLY A 385 3.98 -10.93 20.70
C GLY A 385 4.61 -10.05 21.77
N MET A 386 4.55 -8.72 21.65
CA MET A 386 4.95 -7.80 22.72
C MET A 386 3.90 -7.69 23.82
N ALA A 387 2.63 -7.87 23.47
CA ALA A 387 1.52 -7.70 24.40
C ALA A 387 1.65 -8.67 25.59
N HIS A 388 1.52 -8.11 26.80
CA HIS A 388 1.62 -8.83 28.06
C HIS A 388 2.97 -9.56 28.33
N ARG A 389 4.02 -9.26 27.54
CA ARG A 389 5.37 -9.85 27.68
C ARG A 389 6.30 -8.90 28.43
N THR A 390 6.69 -9.28 29.63
CA THR A 390 7.62 -8.50 30.45
C THR A 390 9.00 -8.39 29.80
N GLY A 391 9.66 -7.23 29.94
CA GLY A 391 11.03 -7.01 29.50
C GLY A 391 11.21 -6.52 28.06
N VAL A 392 10.16 -6.48 27.24
CA VAL A 392 10.26 -6.00 25.85
C VAL A 392 10.71 -4.54 25.80
N ALA A 393 10.05 -3.64 26.52
CA ALA A 393 10.43 -2.23 26.58
C ALA A 393 11.86 -2.05 27.14
N SER A 394 12.23 -2.80 28.20
CA SER A 394 13.58 -2.77 28.77
C SER A 394 14.64 -3.12 27.72
N ARG A 395 14.41 -4.17 26.93
CA ARG A 395 15.31 -4.61 25.86
C ARG A 395 15.46 -3.55 24.77
N LEU A 396 14.37 -2.90 24.37
CA LEU A 396 14.36 -1.82 23.37
C LEU A 396 15.18 -0.63 23.85
N PHE A 397 14.89 -0.11 25.07
CA PHE A 397 15.59 1.07 25.59
C PHE A 397 17.05 0.79 25.89
N LEU A 398 17.40 -0.42 26.34
CA LEU A 398 18.79 -0.82 26.54
C LEU A 398 19.55 -0.83 25.22
N ALA A 399 18.96 -1.33 24.14
CA ALA A 399 19.57 -1.32 22.81
C ALA A 399 19.85 0.10 22.32
N LEU A 400 18.91 1.02 22.47
CA LEU A 400 19.08 2.42 22.10
C LEU A 400 20.17 3.09 22.96
N ALA A 401 20.17 2.87 24.28
CA ALA A 401 21.16 3.42 25.18
C ALA A 401 22.59 2.92 24.85
N GLN A 402 22.75 1.62 24.58
CA GLN A 402 24.05 1.04 24.18
C GLN A 402 24.54 1.57 22.84
N ALA A 403 23.61 1.89 21.93
CA ALA A 403 23.92 2.54 20.67
C ALA A 403 24.20 4.05 20.82
N GLY A 404 24.02 4.65 22.00
CA GLY A 404 24.16 6.09 22.22
C GLY A 404 23.11 6.91 21.47
N VAL A 405 21.87 6.40 21.39
CA VAL A 405 20.71 7.09 20.81
C VAL A 405 19.88 7.69 21.94
N ASN A 406 19.68 9.00 21.88
CA ASN A 406 18.84 9.70 22.86
C ASN A 406 17.37 9.59 22.47
N VAL A 407 16.52 9.15 23.42
CA VAL A 407 15.07 9.06 23.24
C VAL A 407 14.42 10.35 23.72
N ARG A 408 13.70 11.02 22.84
CA ARG A 408 13.05 12.31 23.09
C ARG A 408 11.56 12.18 23.39
N ILE A 409 10.90 11.20 22.76
CA ILE A 409 9.48 10.88 22.92
C ILE A 409 9.33 9.37 23.05
N ILE A 410 8.37 8.95 23.86
CA ILE A 410 7.96 7.56 23.99
C ILE A 410 6.44 7.52 23.91
N ASP A 411 5.91 6.66 23.06
CA ASP A 411 4.48 6.35 23.00
C ASP A 411 4.26 4.84 22.93
N GLN A 412 3.35 4.34 23.76
CA GLN A 412 2.89 2.96 23.73
C GLN A 412 1.42 2.92 24.10
N GLY A 413 0.57 2.56 23.15
CA GLY A 413 -0.87 2.43 23.38
C GLY A 413 -1.23 1.21 24.24
N ALA A 414 -2.45 1.18 24.78
CA ALA A 414 -2.95 0.09 25.61
C ALA A 414 -3.06 -1.27 24.89
N SER A 415 -2.96 -1.28 23.58
CA SER A 415 -2.90 -2.52 22.78
C SER A 415 -1.56 -3.23 22.89
N GLU A 416 -0.51 -2.55 23.35
CA GLU A 416 0.87 -3.02 23.42
C GLU A 416 1.41 -3.59 22.08
N LEU A 417 0.76 -3.24 20.96
CA LEU A 417 1.11 -3.73 19.64
C LEU A 417 2.37 -3.07 19.09
N SER A 418 2.60 -1.81 19.46
CA SER A 418 3.74 -1.01 19.04
C SER A 418 4.33 -0.20 20.18
N ILE A 419 5.66 -0.01 20.16
CA ILE A 419 6.38 0.98 20.93
C ILE A 419 6.97 1.96 19.95
N ILE A 420 6.58 3.23 20.04
CA ILE A 420 7.08 4.31 19.18
C ILE A 420 8.04 5.17 19.99
N VAL A 421 9.24 5.42 19.45
CA VAL A 421 10.20 6.33 20.06
C VAL A 421 10.54 7.44 19.09
N GLY A 422 10.57 8.66 19.60
CA GLY A 422 11.09 9.83 18.87
C GLY A 422 12.58 10.01 19.19
N VAL A 423 13.38 10.17 18.14
CA VAL A 423 14.83 10.38 18.20
C VAL A 423 15.24 11.52 17.25
N ASP A 424 16.44 12.04 17.37
CA ASP A 424 16.96 12.99 16.37
C ASP A 424 17.03 12.30 15.00
N ALA A 425 16.71 13.02 13.93
CA ALA A 425 16.63 12.44 12.57
C ALA A 425 17.95 11.80 12.13
N SER A 426 19.11 12.32 12.59
CA SER A 426 20.43 11.75 12.34
C SER A 426 20.65 10.38 12.98
N ASP A 427 19.91 10.04 14.03
CA ASP A 427 20.01 8.76 14.74
C ASP A 427 19.02 7.69 14.25
N LEU A 428 18.15 8.02 13.28
CA LEU A 428 17.12 7.10 12.77
C LEU A 428 17.68 5.73 12.36
N ALA A 429 18.66 5.71 11.47
CA ALA A 429 19.22 4.45 10.95
C ALA A 429 19.94 3.65 12.05
N LYS A 430 20.66 4.34 12.93
CA LYS A 430 21.38 3.76 14.07
C LYS A 430 20.39 3.15 15.08
N GLY A 431 19.30 3.85 15.38
CA GLY A 431 18.24 3.37 16.27
C GLY A 431 17.51 2.15 15.71
N ILE A 432 17.09 2.17 14.44
CA ILE A 432 16.47 1.01 13.78
C ILE A 432 17.38 -0.20 13.84
N LYS A 433 18.67 -0.04 13.46
CA LYS A 433 19.65 -1.13 13.50
C LYS A 433 19.83 -1.69 14.91
N ALA A 434 19.97 -0.84 15.92
CA ALA A 434 20.17 -1.27 17.31
C ALA A 434 18.97 -2.09 17.84
N ILE A 435 17.76 -1.64 17.57
CA ILE A 435 16.54 -2.37 17.96
C ILE A 435 16.46 -3.70 17.21
N TYR A 436 16.67 -3.68 15.88
CA TYR A 436 16.66 -4.89 15.06
C TYR A 436 17.67 -5.94 15.57
N ASP A 437 18.92 -5.54 15.79
CA ASP A 437 19.98 -6.44 16.28
C ASP A 437 19.61 -7.03 17.67
N ALA A 438 19.02 -6.23 18.53
CA ALA A 438 18.58 -6.70 19.84
C ALA A 438 17.47 -7.75 19.78
N PHE A 439 16.51 -7.64 18.88
CA PHE A 439 15.32 -8.53 18.86
C PHE A 439 15.43 -9.69 17.86
N VAL A 440 16.30 -9.60 16.86
CA VAL A 440 16.39 -10.59 15.77
C VAL A 440 17.69 -11.38 15.81
N ARG A 441 18.81 -10.75 16.24
CA ARG A 441 20.14 -11.40 16.23
C ARG A 441 20.63 -11.88 17.58
N ASN A 442 20.10 -11.34 18.66
CA ASN A 442 20.40 -11.69 20.04
C ASN A 442 19.14 -12.30 20.68
#